data_c5ea3f8461d0c536c8b145a5bce0d556
#
_entry.id   c5ea3f8461d0c536c8b145a5bce0d556
#
_cell.length_a   1.000
_cell.length_b   1.000
_cell.length_c   1.000
_cell.angle_alpha   90.00
_cell.angle_beta   90.00
_cell.angle_gamma   90.00
#
_symmetry.space_group_name_H-M   'P 1'
#
loop_
_entity.id
_entity.type
_entity.pdbx_description
1 polymer ?
#
loop_
_entity_poly.entity_id
_entity_poly.type
_entity_poly.pdbx_seq_one_letter_code
_entity_poly.pdbx_strand_id
1 'polypeptide(L)'
;MKCIVVGGGASGMFCAGLLANAGHDVTLIEKNEKLGKKLYITGKGRCNLTNDADRETLLNNIVSNPKFAISALSRFTPQDTMEFFENEGVKLKVARGNRVFPESDKSSDIIKALERWLIKSNVTIMLNTKVLSIKYSEGGASGVKLENGEIDADKVFIATGGISYPATGSTGDGYKWAREVGHNIVNLRPGLNGLICKDVEKLAGLSLKNVQANIFSEDKLLESEFGEMLFTHTGVSGPIILSLTSKINKYYVNGKFNRHIALYIDLKPAISIEELESRLLKDFKAKSNVDIKNLMPEYMPKALIEYVLKQARIPLDKKCNSITTEMRGALINAIKGLKFNILGIDKIESAIITSGGVDVKEINPKDMQSKKVPNLYFIGEVLDVDALTGGFNIQLALSTAYAAAKSI
;
A
#
# COMPACT_ATOMS: atom_id res chain seq x y z
N MET A 1 -9.82 -4.79 33.72
CA MET A 1 -10.91 -5.16 32.80
C MET A 1 -10.44 -6.32 31.95
N LYS A 2 -11.37 -7.14 31.47
CA LYS A 2 -11.10 -8.21 30.49
C LYS A 2 -11.18 -7.64 29.08
N CYS A 3 -10.11 -7.76 28.31
CA CYS A 3 -10.00 -7.24 26.94
C CYS A 3 -9.73 -8.38 25.96
N ILE A 4 -10.45 -8.43 24.86
CA ILE A 4 -10.19 -9.37 23.77
C ILE A 4 -9.71 -8.59 22.56
N VAL A 5 -8.57 -9.00 21.99
CA VAL A 5 -8.05 -8.48 20.72
C VAL A 5 -8.14 -9.60 19.68
N VAL A 6 -8.86 -9.36 18.59
CA VAL A 6 -9.08 -10.34 17.51
C VAL A 6 -8.19 -10.00 16.31
N GLY A 7 -7.21 -10.85 16.05
CA GLY A 7 -6.21 -10.73 14.98
C GLY A 7 -4.81 -10.43 15.49
N GLY A 8 -3.88 -11.36 15.25
CA GLY A 8 -2.47 -11.30 15.66
C GLY A 8 -1.56 -10.61 14.65
N GLY A 9 -2.04 -9.57 13.96
CA GLY A 9 -1.26 -8.70 13.09
C GLY A 9 -0.52 -7.58 13.86
N ALA A 10 0.09 -6.63 13.14
CA ALA A 10 0.84 -5.52 13.74
C ALA A 10 0.01 -4.73 14.76
N SER A 11 -1.20 -4.28 14.38
CA SER A 11 -2.09 -3.52 15.27
C SER A 11 -2.57 -4.34 16.46
N GLY A 12 -2.93 -5.61 16.24
CA GLY A 12 -3.45 -6.46 17.31
C GLY A 12 -2.41 -6.84 18.35
N MET A 13 -1.21 -7.25 17.93
CA MET A 13 -0.10 -7.54 18.86
C MET A 13 0.25 -6.30 19.69
N PHE A 14 0.36 -5.15 19.03
CA PHE A 14 0.73 -3.91 19.70
C PHE A 14 -0.37 -3.43 20.68
N CYS A 15 -1.64 -3.49 20.27
CA CYS A 15 -2.78 -3.17 21.14
C CYS A 15 -2.81 -4.08 22.38
N ALA A 16 -2.69 -5.41 22.19
CA ALA A 16 -2.74 -6.37 23.28
C ALA A 16 -1.65 -6.12 24.33
N GLY A 17 -0.43 -5.89 23.90
CA GLY A 17 0.68 -5.58 24.83
C GLY A 17 0.48 -4.27 25.58
N LEU A 18 0.00 -3.20 24.91
CA LEU A 18 -0.30 -1.92 25.56
C LEU A 18 -1.39 -2.06 26.63
N LEU A 19 -2.46 -2.79 26.35
CA LEU A 19 -3.55 -3.06 27.29
C LEU A 19 -3.04 -3.85 28.50
N ALA A 20 -2.26 -4.90 28.27
CA ALA A 20 -1.71 -5.72 29.34
C ALA A 20 -0.75 -4.93 30.24
N ASN A 21 0.11 -4.08 29.67
CA ASN A 21 0.99 -3.18 30.42
C ASN A 21 0.23 -2.10 31.20
N ALA A 22 -1.02 -1.80 30.82
CA ALA A 22 -1.92 -0.92 31.59
C ALA A 22 -2.67 -1.68 32.72
N GLY A 23 -2.38 -2.97 32.94
CA GLY A 23 -2.96 -3.78 34.01
C GLY A 23 -4.29 -4.46 33.68
N HIS A 24 -4.61 -4.59 32.39
CA HIS A 24 -5.81 -5.31 31.94
C HIS A 24 -5.52 -6.80 31.74
N ASP A 25 -6.55 -7.65 31.90
CA ASP A 25 -6.54 -9.07 31.56
C ASP A 25 -6.81 -9.20 30.05
N VAL A 26 -5.80 -9.57 29.26
CA VAL A 26 -5.84 -9.49 27.79
C VAL A 26 -5.70 -10.86 27.15
N THR A 27 -6.66 -11.18 26.28
CA THR A 27 -6.60 -12.35 25.40
C THR A 27 -6.45 -11.88 23.95
N LEU A 28 -5.35 -12.27 23.29
CA LEU A 28 -5.10 -12.09 21.86
C LEU A 28 -5.47 -13.37 21.10
N ILE A 29 -6.42 -13.28 20.19
CA ILE A 29 -6.94 -14.43 19.43
C ILE A 29 -6.49 -14.32 17.98
N GLU A 30 -5.81 -15.36 17.49
CA GLU A 30 -5.34 -15.46 16.09
C GLU A 30 -5.76 -16.82 15.50
N LYS A 31 -6.38 -16.78 14.33
CA LYS A 31 -6.84 -17.99 13.64
C LYS A 31 -5.73 -18.82 13.00
N ASN A 32 -4.59 -18.23 12.74
CA ASN A 32 -3.42 -18.92 12.19
C ASN A 32 -2.58 -19.58 13.29
N GLU A 33 -1.64 -20.42 12.84
CA GLU A 33 -0.67 -21.14 13.68
C GLU A 33 0.43 -20.24 14.27
N LYS A 34 0.53 -18.98 13.83
CA LYS A 34 1.54 -18.01 14.31
C LYS A 34 1.09 -16.57 14.10
N LEU A 35 1.64 -15.67 14.90
CA LEU A 35 1.44 -14.24 14.82
C LEU A 35 2.17 -13.61 13.63
N GLY A 36 1.75 -12.42 13.21
CA GLY A 36 2.49 -11.56 12.30
C GLY A 36 2.65 -12.04 10.86
N LYS A 37 1.83 -13.00 10.37
CA LYS A 37 1.99 -13.58 9.02
C LYS A 37 2.03 -12.54 7.90
N LYS A 38 1.16 -11.53 7.93
CA LYS A 38 1.19 -10.45 6.92
C LYS A 38 2.39 -9.53 7.14
N LEU A 39 2.75 -9.22 8.39
CA LEU A 39 3.92 -8.43 8.73
C LEU A 39 5.21 -9.10 8.23
N TYR A 40 5.30 -10.43 8.30
CA TYR A 40 6.45 -11.21 7.82
C TYR A 40 6.78 -10.98 6.35
N ILE A 41 5.78 -10.82 5.48
CA ILE A 41 5.98 -10.62 4.03
C ILE A 41 6.17 -9.16 3.61
N THR A 42 5.94 -8.20 4.52
CA THR A 42 6.07 -6.77 4.22
C THR A 42 7.50 -6.37 3.85
N GLY A 43 7.64 -5.38 2.98
CA GLY A 43 8.95 -4.90 2.54
C GLY A 43 9.81 -5.99 1.88
N LYS A 44 9.21 -6.99 1.23
CA LYS A 44 9.88 -8.17 0.68
C LYS A 44 10.63 -8.98 1.76
N GLY A 45 10.01 -9.18 2.91
CA GLY A 45 10.56 -9.90 4.05
C GLY A 45 11.48 -9.09 4.95
N ARG A 46 11.64 -7.77 4.70
CA ARG A 46 12.48 -6.87 5.52
C ARG A 46 11.70 -6.08 6.56
N CYS A 47 10.40 -5.96 6.43
CA CYS A 47 9.51 -5.09 7.21
C CYS A 47 9.90 -3.61 7.14
N ASN A 48 9.30 -2.86 6.23
CA ASN A 48 9.35 -1.40 6.25
C ASN A 48 8.44 -0.90 7.39
N LEU A 49 9.01 -0.78 8.58
CA LEU A 49 8.30 -0.64 9.85
C LEU A 49 7.56 0.69 9.98
N THR A 50 8.24 1.78 9.64
CA THR A 50 7.70 3.15 9.67
C THR A 50 8.46 4.02 8.67
N ASN A 51 8.17 5.31 8.69
CA ASN A 51 8.89 6.32 7.95
C ASN A 51 9.32 7.44 8.89
N ASP A 52 10.61 7.73 8.93
CA ASP A 52 11.19 8.81 9.74
C ASP A 52 10.93 10.17 9.09
N ALA A 53 9.66 10.47 8.89
CA ALA A 53 9.18 11.70 8.27
C ALA A 53 8.45 12.57 9.32
N ASP A 54 8.38 13.86 9.03
CA ASP A 54 7.58 14.78 9.81
C ASP A 54 6.07 14.53 9.63
N ARG A 55 5.28 15.15 10.48
CA ARG A 55 3.83 14.99 10.50
C ARG A 55 3.17 15.40 9.18
N GLU A 56 3.65 16.44 8.53
CA GLU A 56 3.10 16.92 7.27
C GLU A 56 3.31 15.90 6.17
N THR A 57 4.53 15.39 6.04
CA THR A 57 4.87 14.31 5.11
C THR A 57 4.05 13.05 5.38
N LEU A 58 3.85 12.67 6.66
CA LEU A 58 2.99 11.53 7.01
C LEU A 58 1.57 11.71 6.49
N LEU A 59 0.95 12.87 6.77
CA LEU A 59 -0.43 13.16 6.37
C LEU A 59 -0.60 13.26 4.86
N ASN A 60 0.38 13.82 4.14
CA ASN A 60 0.39 13.91 2.69
C ASN A 60 0.50 12.54 1.99
N ASN A 61 1.00 11.52 2.69
CA ASN A 61 1.08 10.16 2.19
C ASN A 61 -0.14 9.28 2.56
N ILE A 62 -1.11 9.81 3.32
CA ILE A 62 -2.38 9.12 3.57
C ILE A 62 -3.33 9.43 2.41
N VAL A 63 -3.79 8.39 1.73
CA VAL A 63 -4.65 8.50 0.54
C VAL A 63 -6.11 8.65 0.93
N SER A 64 -6.57 7.80 1.86
CA SER A 64 -7.96 7.79 2.31
C SER A 64 -8.09 8.36 3.73
N ASN A 65 -8.99 9.31 3.92
CA ASN A 65 -9.38 9.87 5.21
C ASN A 65 -8.21 10.41 6.09
N PRO A 66 -7.28 11.25 5.57
CA PRO A 66 -6.13 11.72 6.34
C PRO A 66 -6.52 12.48 7.63
N LYS A 67 -7.65 13.18 7.63
CA LYS A 67 -8.14 13.89 8.83
C LYS A 67 -8.48 12.96 10.00
N PHE A 68 -8.93 11.73 9.71
CA PHE A 68 -9.21 10.73 10.73
C PHE A 68 -7.94 10.29 11.46
N ALA A 69 -6.84 10.13 10.71
CA ALA A 69 -5.57 9.64 11.24
C ALA A 69 -4.82 10.66 12.13
N ILE A 70 -5.15 11.96 12.05
CA ILE A 70 -4.43 13.04 12.75
C ILE A 70 -4.29 12.74 14.24
N SER A 71 -5.38 12.37 14.91
CA SER A 71 -5.37 12.14 16.37
C SER A 71 -4.46 10.96 16.74
N ALA A 72 -4.57 9.84 16.02
CA ALA A 72 -3.77 8.66 16.29
C ALA A 72 -2.28 8.91 16.03
N LEU A 73 -1.92 9.50 14.89
CA LEU A 73 -0.54 9.80 14.51
C LEU A 73 0.14 10.84 15.41
N SER A 74 -0.64 11.77 16.02
CA SER A 74 -0.08 12.73 16.96
C SER A 74 0.16 12.16 18.36
N ARG A 75 -0.45 11.01 18.68
CA ARG A 75 -0.29 10.32 19.97
C ARG A 75 0.77 9.24 19.94
N PHE A 76 1.04 8.68 18.77
CA PHE A 76 2.08 7.67 18.56
C PHE A 76 2.74 7.92 17.19
N THR A 77 3.87 8.57 17.24
CA THR A 77 4.63 9.06 16.09
C THR A 77 5.58 7.98 15.53
N PRO A 78 6.20 8.21 14.36
CA PRO A 78 7.29 7.36 13.88
C PRO A 78 8.45 7.24 14.87
N GLN A 79 8.80 8.32 15.55
CA GLN A 79 9.85 8.34 16.55
C GLN A 79 9.50 7.44 17.74
N ASP A 80 8.24 7.50 18.22
CA ASP A 80 7.75 6.58 19.26
C ASP A 80 7.80 5.12 18.79
N THR A 81 7.50 4.87 17.51
CA THR A 81 7.64 3.53 16.92
C THR A 81 9.07 3.06 16.92
N MET A 82 10.01 3.90 16.50
CA MET A 82 11.44 3.56 16.50
C MET A 82 11.94 3.29 17.91
N GLU A 83 11.66 4.20 18.85
CA GLU A 83 12.05 4.07 20.26
C GLU A 83 11.49 2.78 20.89
N PHE A 84 10.20 2.46 20.63
CA PHE A 84 9.60 1.23 21.13
C PHE A 84 10.38 -0.02 20.68
N PHE A 85 10.67 -0.15 19.37
CA PHE A 85 11.36 -1.33 18.86
C PHE A 85 12.83 -1.39 19.27
N GLU A 86 13.49 -0.25 19.40
CA GLU A 86 14.86 -0.17 19.92
C GLU A 86 14.93 -0.59 21.40
N ASN A 87 13.96 -0.16 22.22
CA ASN A 87 13.82 -0.59 23.61
C ASN A 87 13.53 -2.09 23.75
N GLU A 88 12.83 -2.68 22.76
CA GLU A 88 12.62 -4.14 22.68
C GLU A 88 13.80 -4.89 22.03
N GLY A 89 14.94 -4.20 21.83
CA GLY A 89 16.22 -4.78 21.39
C GLY A 89 16.34 -4.98 19.88
N VAL A 90 15.54 -4.29 19.06
CA VAL A 90 15.68 -4.32 17.61
C VAL A 90 16.44 -3.07 17.15
N LYS A 91 17.65 -3.27 16.62
CA LYS A 91 18.38 -2.17 15.97
C LYS A 91 17.71 -1.80 14.67
N LEU A 92 17.50 -0.49 14.45
CA LEU A 92 16.87 0.06 13.28
C LEU A 92 17.84 0.83 12.40
N LYS A 93 17.52 0.95 11.11
CA LYS A 93 18.23 1.80 10.15
C LYS A 93 17.23 2.61 9.32
N VAL A 94 17.60 3.85 9.02
CA VAL A 94 16.88 4.71 8.10
C VAL A 94 17.49 4.58 6.71
N ALA A 95 16.68 4.18 5.73
CA ALA A 95 17.07 4.01 4.34
C ALA A 95 16.59 5.20 3.49
N ARG A 96 16.96 5.22 2.20
CA ARG A 96 16.53 6.26 1.25
C ARG A 96 15.00 6.46 1.30
N GLY A 97 14.58 7.73 1.34
CA GLY A 97 13.17 8.13 1.46
C GLY A 97 12.63 7.93 2.88
N ASN A 98 13.48 8.08 3.88
CA ASN A 98 13.18 8.01 5.32
C ASN A 98 12.52 6.70 5.76
N ARG A 99 12.67 5.63 4.97
CA ARG A 99 12.07 4.31 5.28
C ARG A 99 12.87 3.63 6.38
N VAL A 100 12.18 3.17 7.40
CA VAL A 100 12.78 2.52 8.58
C VAL A 100 12.67 1.01 8.47
N PHE A 101 13.79 0.32 8.62
CA PHE A 101 13.90 -1.14 8.58
C PHE A 101 14.70 -1.64 9.80
N PRO A 102 14.50 -2.90 10.23
CA PRO A 102 15.48 -3.52 11.12
C PRO A 102 16.85 -3.60 10.43
N GLU A 103 17.92 -3.38 11.18
CA GLU A 103 19.28 -3.40 10.64
C GLU A 103 19.62 -4.75 9.97
N SER A 104 19.07 -5.83 10.48
CA SER A 104 19.17 -7.19 9.95
C SER A 104 18.49 -7.43 8.60
N ASP A 105 17.64 -6.50 8.14
CA ASP A 105 16.73 -6.69 6.99
C ASP A 105 15.80 -7.91 7.13
N LYS A 106 15.44 -8.31 8.36
CA LYS A 106 14.54 -9.46 8.62
C LYS A 106 13.28 -9.03 9.38
N SER A 107 12.13 -9.17 8.74
CA SER A 107 10.81 -8.93 9.36
C SER A 107 10.57 -9.79 10.61
N SER A 108 11.20 -10.98 10.68
CA SER A 108 11.13 -11.87 11.84
C SER A 108 11.62 -11.22 13.13
N ASP A 109 12.54 -10.27 13.08
CA ASP A 109 13.07 -9.64 14.29
C ASP A 109 12.05 -8.69 14.92
N ILE A 110 11.28 -7.97 14.07
CA ILE A 110 10.14 -7.16 14.49
C ILE A 110 9.05 -8.04 15.14
N ILE A 111 8.72 -9.17 14.51
CA ILE A 111 7.69 -10.09 15.02
C ILE A 111 8.15 -10.69 16.35
N LYS A 112 9.37 -11.18 16.45
CA LYS A 112 9.93 -11.75 17.68
C LYS A 112 10.01 -10.74 18.82
N ALA A 113 10.27 -9.47 18.52
CA ALA A 113 10.25 -8.41 19.52
C ALA A 113 8.83 -8.23 20.09
N LEU A 114 7.82 -8.14 19.23
CA LEU A 114 6.42 -8.07 19.66
C LEU A 114 6.00 -9.34 20.44
N GLU A 115 6.37 -10.54 20.00
CA GLU A 115 6.04 -11.79 20.70
C GLU A 115 6.68 -11.84 22.10
N ARG A 116 7.97 -11.50 22.23
CA ARG A 116 8.63 -11.42 23.54
C ARG A 116 7.96 -10.42 24.46
N TRP A 117 7.59 -9.25 23.92
CA TRP A 117 6.92 -8.20 24.65
C TRP A 117 5.52 -8.65 25.15
N LEU A 118 4.74 -9.34 24.32
CA LEU A 118 3.44 -9.91 24.70
C LEU A 118 3.58 -10.92 25.85
N ILE A 119 4.55 -11.82 25.75
CA ILE A 119 4.82 -12.81 26.81
C ILE A 119 5.23 -12.13 28.12
N LYS A 120 6.15 -11.16 28.07
CA LYS A 120 6.59 -10.36 29.23
C LYS A 120 5.45 -9.57 29.86
N SER A 121 4.47 -9.15 29.06
CA SER A 121 3.27 -8.43 29.51
C SER A 121 2.14 -9.37 29.98
N ASN A 122 2.35 -10.66 30.04
CA ASN A 122 1.35 -11.68 30.45
C ASN A 122 0.07 -11.70 29.58
N VAL A 123 0.18 -11.45 28.28
CA VAL A 123 -0.95 -11.59 27.35
C VAL A 123 -1.25 -13.06 27.12
N THR A 124 -2.50 -13.47 27.28
CA THR A 124 -2.98 -14.80 26.88
C THR A 124 -3.09 -14.86 25.36
N ILE A 125 -2.29 -15.71 24.70
CA ILE A 125 -2.27 -15.84 23.24
C ILE A 125 -2.97 -17.15 22.85
N MET A 126 -4.03 -17.05 22.03
CA MET A 126 -4.77 -18.19 21.48
C MET A 126 -4.55 -18.28 19.97
N LEU A 127 -3.63 -19.14 19.55
CA LEU A 127 -3.39 -19.48 18.14
C LEU A 127 -4.35 -20.56 17.65
N ASN A 128 -4.43 -20.73 16.30
CA ASN A 128 -5.33 -21.69 15.67
C ASN A 128 -6.79 -21.57 16.16
N THR A 129 -7.18 -20.36 16.56
CA THR A 129 -8.48 -20.10 17.20
C THR A 129 -9.26 -19.09 16.36
N LYS A 130 -10.32 -19.57 15.72
CA LYS A 130 -11.18 -18.74 14.87
C LYS A 130 -12.33 -18.15 15.68
N VAL A 131 -12.45 -16.82 15.66
CA VAL A 131 -13.64 -16.13 16.14
C VAL A 131 -14.73 -16.25 15.07
N LEU A 132 -15.91 -16.69 15.46
CA LEU A 132 -17.07 -16.85 14.58
C LEU A 132 -17.94 -15.61 14.54
N SER A 133 -18.17 -14.98 15.70
CA SER A 133 -18.94 -13.74 15.85
C SER A 133 -18.58 -13.00 17.13
N ILE A 134 -18.97 -11.74 17.20
CA ILE A 134 -18.88 -10.93 18.40
C ILE A 134 -20.14 -11.16 19.23
N LYS A 135 -20.02 -11.24 20.57
CA LYS A 135 -21.12 -11.27 21.51
C LYS A 135 -21.54 -9.84 21.85
N TYR A 136 -22.82 -9.67 22.05
CA TYR A 136 -23.40 -8.40 22.43
C TYR A 136 -24.34 -8.59 23.63
N SER A 137 -24.41 -7.57 24.49
CA SER A 137 -25.36 -7.40 25.60
C SER A 137 -25.98 -6.01 25.49
N GLU A 138 -26.87 -5.66 26.43
CA GLU A 138 -27.44 -4.31 26.51
C GLU A 138 -26.36 -3.20 26.62
N GLY A 139 -25.20 -3.51 27.21
CA GLY A 139 -24.08 -2.59 27.36
C GLY A 139 -23.14 -2.48 26.15
N GLY A 140 -23.40 -3.21 25.06
CA GLY A 140 -22.55 -3.21 23.86
C GLY A 140 -21.84 -4.53 23.63
N ALA A 141 -20.62 -4.50 23.05
CA ALA A 141 -19.83 -5.73 22.86
C ALA A 141 -19.44 -6.32 24.21
N SER A 142 -19.62 -7.65 24.37
CA SER A 142 -19.47 -8.36 25.65
C SER A 142 -18.60 -9.62 25.54
N GLY A 143 -17.95 -9.86 24.41
CA GLY A 143 -17.08 -11.01 24.20
C GLY A 143 -17.09 -11.53 22.77
N VAL A 144 -16.65 -12.76 22.58
CA VAL A 144 -16.59 -13.46 21.29
C VAL A 144 -17.12 -14.88 21.38
N LYS A 145 -17.64 -15.38 20.24
CA LYS A 145 -17.99 -16.80 20.05
C LYS A 145 -16.90 -17.48 19.24
N LEU A 146 -16.50 -18.65 19.71
CA LEU A 146 -15.54 -19.54 19.09
C LEU A 146 -16.25 -20.82 18.61
N GLU A 147 -15.52 -21.70 17.91
CA GLU A 147 -16.06 -23.04 17.54
C GLU A 147 -16.40 -23.88 18.78
N ASN A 148 -15.59 -23.78 19.83
CA ASN A 148 -15.68 -24.59 21.03
C ASN A 148 -16.02 -23.76 22.28
N GLY A 149 -16.96 -22.82 22.17
CA GLY A 149 -17.43 -22.04 23.32
C GLY A 149 -17.42 -20.54 23.09
N GLU A 150 -17.43 -19.79 24.19
CA GLU A 150 -17.48 -18.33 24.19
C GLU A 150 -16.50 -17.78 25.24
N ILE A 151 -16.02 -16.59 25.00
CA ILE A 151 -15.17 -15.83 25.95
C ILE A 151 -15.84 -14.48 26.19
N ASP A 152 -16.11 -14.19 27.47
CA ASP A 152 -16.66 -12.91 27.89
C ASP A 152 -15.55 -11.88 28.09
N ALA A 153 -15.83 -10.63 27.71
CA ALA A 153 -14.92 -9.50 27.87
C ALA A 153 -15.68 -8.19 28.10
N ASP A 154 -15.02 -7.24 28.76
CA ASP A 154 -15.51 -5.87 28.92
C ASP A 154 -15.30 -5.04 27.66
N LYS A 155 -14.29 -5.37 26.86
CA LYS A 155 -13.89 -4.65 25.64
C LYS A 155 -13.43 -5.63 24.55
N VAL A 156 -13.82 -5.34 23.30
CA VAL A 156 -13.45 -6.14 22.12
C VAL A 156 -12.80 -5.25 21.06
N PHE A 157 -11.60 -5.62 20.61
CA PHE A 157 -10.80 -4.91 19.61
C PHE A 157 -10.70 -5.74 18.34
N ILE A 158 -11.18 -5.22 17.23
CA ILE A 158 -11.11 -5.84 15.91
C ILE A 158 -9.87 -5.36 15.17
N ALA A 159 -8.88 -6.25 15.04
CA ALA A 159 -7.59 -6.02 14.42
C ALA A 159 -7.31 -6.98 13.25
N THR A 160 -8.38 -7.40 12.54
CA THR A 160 -8.37 -8.49 11.55
C THR A 160 -7.73 -8.14 10.20
N GLY A 161 -7.33 -6.88 9.99
CA GLY A 161 -6.82 -6.42 8.71
C GLY A 161 -7.88 -6.35 7.62
N GLY A 162 -7.45 -6.31 6.36
CA GLY A 162 -8.30 -6.23 5.18
C GLY A 162 -8.60 -7.60 4.54
N ILE A 163 -8.55 -7.63 3.18
CA ILE A 163 -8.74 -8.83 2.35
C ILE A 163 -7.58 -9.10 1.40
N SER A 164 -6.52 -8.30 1.45
CA SER A 164 -5.30 -8.53 0.68
C SER A 164 -4.45 -9.61 1.35
N TYR A 165 -3.77 -10.45 0.54
CA TYR A 165 -3.01 -11.62 1.00
C TYR A 165 -3.83 -12.56 1.92
N PRO A 166 -4.95 -13.13 1.47
CA PRO A 166 -5.86 -13.92 2.32
C PRO A 166 -5.19 -15.13 2.99
N ALA A 167 -4.14 -15.69 2.39
CA ALA A 167 -3.33 -16.76 2.97
C ALA A 167 -2.62 -16.34 4.28
N THR A 168 -2.53 -15.05 4.57
CA THR A 168 -1.99 -14.53 5.84
C THR A 168 -3.04 -14.36 6.93
N GLY A 169 -4.31 -14.66 6.65
CA GLY A 169 -5.42 -14.53 7.58
C GLY A 169 -6.32 -13.31 7.34
N SER A 170 -5.99 -12.43 6.40
CA SER A 170 -6.80 -11.26 6.04
C SER A 170 -7.95 -11.67 5.12
N THR A 171 -9.04 -12.17 5.68
CA THR A 171 -10.20 -12.74 4.95
C THR A 171 -11.48 -11.91 5.06
N GLY A 172 -11.42 -10.74 5.72
CA GLY A 172 -12.53 -9.82 5.83
C GLY A 172 -13.53 -10.14 6.94
N ASP A 173 -13.16 -10.97 7.91
CA ASP A 173 -14.05 -11.34 9.04
C ASP A 173 -14.53 -10.09 9.79
N GLY A 174 -13.65 -9.11 10.05
CA GLY A 174 -14.01 -7.87 10.73
C GLY A 174 -15.05 -7.04 9.98
N TYR A 175 -15.02 -7.06 8.65
CA TYR A 175 -16.04 -6.39 7.84
C TYR A 175 -17.41 -7.05 7.96
N LYS A 176 -17.44 -8.40 8.09
CA LYS A 176 -18.69 -9.14 8.33
C LYS A 176 -19.29 -8.70 9.65
N TRP A 177 -18.54 -8.75 10.74
CA TRP A 177 -19.02 -8.38 12.07
C TRP A 177 -19.42 -6.91 12.17
N ALA A 178 -18.69 -6.02 11.50
CA ALA A 178 -19.04 -4.61 11.43
C ALA A 178 -20.41 -4.38 10.74
N ARG A 179 -20.69 -5.10 9.63
CA ARG A 179 -22.01 -5.04 8.96
C ARG A 179 -23.14 -5.56 9.84
N GLU A 180 -22.91 -6.65 10.59
CA GLU A 180 -23.89 -7.25 11.49
C GLU A 180 -24.42 -6.25 12.53
N VAL A 181 -23.59 -5.27 12.93
CA VAL A 181 -23.98 -4.20 13.87
C VAL A 181 -24.26 -2.86 13.17
N GLY A 182 -24.48 -2.89 11.88
CA GLY A 182 -24.97 -1.77 11.11
C GLY A 182 -23.89 -0.78 10.65
N HIS A 183 -22.57 -1.09 10.79
CA HIS A 183 -21.53 -0.26 10.20
C HIS A 183 -21.55 -0.33 8.68
N ASN A 184 -21.36 0.84 8.06
CA ASN A 184 -21.11 0.92 6.63
C ASN A 184 -19.68 0.43 6.33
N ILE A 185 -19.55 -0.40 5.29
CA ILE A 185 -18.26 -0.81 4.75
C ILE A 185 -18.06 -0.11 3.41
N VAL A 186 -17.14 0.82 3.39
CA VAL A 186 -16.70 1.52 2.17
C VAL A 186 -16.15 0.48 1.20
N ASN A 187 -16.49 0.62 -0.08
CA ASN A 187 -16.16 -0.35 -1.12
C ASN A 187 -14.69 -0.75 -1.09
N LEU A 188 -14.43 -2.06 -0.94
CA LEU A 188 -13.08 -2.63 -0.86
C LEU A 188 -12.44 -2.66 -2.25
N ARG A 189 -11.22 -2.14 -2.35
CA ARG A 189 -10.48 -1.98 -3.60
C ARG A 189 -9.01 -2.37 -3.41
N PRO A 190 -8.32 -2.81 -4.47
CA PRO A 190 -6.88 -3.00 -4.41
C PRO A 190 -6.17 -1.66 -4.13
N GLY A 191 -5.36 -1.60 -3.09
CA GLY A 191 -4.44 -0.50 -2.84
C GLY A 191 -2.99 -0.94 -3.02
N LEU A 192 -2.12 -0.07 -3.55
CA LEU A 192 -0.71 -0.37 -3.81
C LEU A 192 -0.55 -1.64 -4.66
N ASN A 193 -1.13 -1.66 -5.84
CA ASN A 193 -1.13 -2.82 -6.73
C ASN A 193 -0.66 -2.48 -8.15
N GLY A 194 -0.42 -3.48 -8.99
CA GLY A 194 -0.11 -3.32 -10.40
C GLY A 194 -1.32 -2.85 -11.21
N LEU A 195 -1.03 -2.22 -12.36
CA LEU A 195 -2.02 -1.87 -13.36
C LEU A 195 -1.95 -2.86 -14.52
N ILE A 196 -3.10 -3.35 -14.97
CA ILE A 196 -3.22 -4.25 -16.11
C ILE A 196 -3.21 -3.42 -17.39
N CYS A 197 -2.32 -3.73 -18.32
CA CYS A 197 -2.17 -3.06 -19.61
C CYS A 197 -2.16 -4.06 -20.76
N LYS A 198 -2.63 -3.63 -21.94
CA LYS A 198 -2.49 -4.43 -23.17
C LYS A 198 -1.11 -4.34 -23.78
N ASP A 199 -0.73 -5.38 -24.52
CA ASP A 199 0.42 -5.40 -25.43
C ASP A 199 1.75 -5.10 -24.73
N VAL A 200 1.94 -5.56 -23.48
CA VAL A 200 3.16 -5.33 -22.68
C VAL A 200 3.97 -6.61 -22.43
N GLU A 201 3.51 -7.76 -22.87
CA GLU A 201 4.08 -9.09 -22.57
C GLU A 201 5.55 -9.18 -22.97
N LYS A 202 5.92 -8.58 -24.11
CA LYS A 202 7.32 -8.53 -24.60
C LYS A 202 8.22 -7.63 -23.75
N LEU A 203 7.63 -6.78 -22.89
CA LEU A 203 8.37 -5.89 -21.99
C LEU A 203 8.53 -6.49 -20.57
N ALA A 204 7.95 -7.65 -20.29
CA ALA A 204 8.01 -8.27 -18.98
C ALA A 204 9.45 -8.39 -18.47
N GLY A 205 9.68 -7.95 -17.22
CA GLY A 205 11.00 -7.89 -16.60
C GLY A 205 11.79 -6.59 -16.87
N LEU A 206 11.37 -5.75 -17.82
CA LEU A 206 12.01 -4.46 -18.04
C LEU A 206 11.70 -3.51 -16.89
N SER A 207 12.75 -3.01 -16.24
CA SER A 207 12.66 -1.95 -15.24
C SER A 207 13.10 -0.61 -15.83
N LEU A 208 12.33 0.43 -15.53
CA LEU A 208 12.66 1.81 -15.89
C LEU A 208 12.97 2.60 -14.63
N LYS A 209 14.01 3.44 -14.70
CA LYS A 209 14.44 4.33 -13.62
C LYS A 209 14.38 5.78 -14.08
N ASN A 210 14.09 6.67 -13.13
CA ASN A 210 14.05 8.10 -13.38
C ASN A 210 13.08 8.46 -14.53
N VAL A 211 11.91 7.84 -14.55
CA VAL A 211 10.83 8.14 -15.48
C VAL A 211 9.69 8.85 -14.78
N GLN A 212 8.88 9.60 -15.52
CA GLN A 212 7.66 10.21 -15.05
C GLN A 212 6.47 9.38 -15.58
N ALA A 213 5.65 8.87 -14.68
CA ALA A 213 4.41 8.17 -15.04
C ALA A 213 3.23 9.08 -14.77
N ASN A 214 2.42 9.33 -15.79
CA ASN A 214 1.27 10.22 -15.76
C ASN A 214 0.00 9.43 -16.06
N ILE A 215 -1.01 9.54 -15.22
CA ILE A 215 -2.33 8.94 -15.43
C ILE A 215 -3.28 10.00 -15.95
N PHE A 216 -3.87 9.73 -17.11
CA PHE A 216 -4.90 10.57 -17.71
C PHE A 216 -6.24 9.86 -17.77
N SER A 217 -7.30 10.64 -17.65
CA SER A 217 -8.65 10.26 -18.05
C SER A 217 -9.09 11.25 -19.14
N GLU A 218 -9.28 10.73 -20.36
CA GLU A 218 -9.39 11.58 -21.53
C GLU A 218 -8.16 12.51 -21.63
N ASP A 219 -8.36 13.82 -21.71
CA ASP A 219 -7.26 14.80 -21.78
C ASP A 219 -6.87 15.40 -20.41
N LYS A 220 -7.51 14.92 -19.31
CA LYS A 220 -7.25 15.43 -17.97
C LYS A 220 -6.19 14.60 -17.27
N LEU A 221 -5.09 15.24 -16.86
CA LEU A 221 -4.13 14.64 -15.92
C LEU A 221 -4.83 14.41 -14.57
N LEU A 222 -4.84 13.17 -14.11
CA LEU A 222 -5.39 12.80 -12.80
C LEU A 222 -4.30 12.75 -11.74
N GLU A 223 -3.19 12.06 -12.03
CA GLU A 223 -2.09 11.83 -11.08
C GLU A 223 -0.78 11.70 -11.84
N SER A 224 0.33 11.98 -11.15
CA SER A 224 1.68 11.95 -11.70
C SER A 224 2.67 11.52 -10.63
N GLU A 225 3.61 10.63 -11.00
CA GLU A 225 4.66 10.13 -10.09
C GLU A 225 5.99 9.99 -10.83
N PHE A 226 7.08 10.41 -10.16
CA PHE A 226 8.44 10.25 -10.67
C PHE A 226 9.20 9.17 -9.94
N GLY A 227 9.92 8.32 -10.65
CA GLY A 227 10.79 7.30 -10.02
C GLY A 227 11.00 6.04 -10.85
N GLU A 228 10.83 4.90 -10.20
CA GLU A 228 11.09 3.58 -10.79
C GLU A 228 9.79 2.81 -11.01
N MET A 229 9.71 2.14 -12.16
CA MET A 229 8.64 1.20 -12.50
C MET A 229 9.19 -0.04 -13.18
N LEU A 230 8.38 -1.07 -13.29
CA LEU A 230 8.72 -2.27 -14.03
C LEU A 230 7.51 -2.78 -14.84
N PHE A 231 7.79 -3.40 -15.96
CA PHE A 231 6.81 -4.15 -16.74
C PHE A 231 6.68 -5.58 -16.23
N THR A 232 5.45 -6.06 -16.14
CA THR A 232 5.10 -7.45 -15.82
C THR A 232 4.49 -8.13 -17.03
N HIS A 233 4.18 -9.42 -16.96
CA HIS A 233 3.50 -10.12 -18.05
C HIS A 233 2.10 -9.60 -18.36
N THR A 234 1.44 -8.99 -17.39
CA THR A 234 0.04 -8.51 -17.49
C THR A 234 -0.09 -7.01 -17.52
N GLY A 235 0.99 -6.27 -17.27
CA GLY A 235 0.90 -4.82 -17.14
C GLY A 235 2.15 -4.15 -16.60
N VAL A 236 1.96 -3.24 -15.65
CA VAL A 236 3.02 -2.45 -15.02
C VAL A 236 2.90 -2.46 -13.50
N SER A 237 4.05 -2.36 -12.82
CA SER A 237 4.16 -2.34 -11.36
C SER A 237 5.37 -1.50 -10.95
N GLY A 238 5.79 -1.58 -9.70
CA GLY A 238 6.92 -0.84 -9.14
C GLY A 238 6.48 0.40 -8.37
N PRO A 239 7.40 1.06 -7.67
CA PRO A 239 7.06 2.05 -6.64
C PRO A 239 6.07 3.13 -7.10
N ILE A 240 6.33 3.77 -8.26
CA ILE A 240 5.47 4.85 -8.76
C ILE A 240 4.10 4.33 -9.22
N ILE A 241 4.04 3.14 -9.79
CA ILE A 241 2.77 2.53 -10.23
C ILE A 241 1.91 2.15 -9.02
N LEU A 242 2.51 1.58 -7.97
CA LEU A 242 1.79 1.26 -6.74
C LEU A 242 1.16 2.51 -6.11
N SER A 243 1.91 3.62 -6.07
CA SER A 243 1.40 4.91 -5.58
C SER A 243 0.26 5.44 -6.46
N LEU A 244 0.45 5.45 -7.78
CA LEU A 244 -0.58 5.88 -8.73
C LEU A 244 -1.86 5.06 -8.59
N THR A 245 -1.72 3.73 -8.46
CA THR A 245 -2.88 2.83 -8.30
C THR A 245 -3.71 3.21 -7.07
N SER A 246 -3.07 3.45 -5.91
CA SER A 246 -3.80 3.88 -4.71
C SER A 246 -4.53 5.21 -4.90
N LYS A 247 -3.92 6.17 -5.60
CA LYS A 247 -4.53 7.49 -5.85
C LYS A 247 -5.72 7.44 -6.81
N ILE A 248 -5.71 6.50 -7.77
CA ILE A 248 -6.78 6.39 -8.78
C ILE A 248 -7.80 5.28 -8.49
N ASN A 249 -7.58 4.41 -7.51
CA ASN A 249 -8.49 3.28 -7.23
C ASN A 249 -9.92 3.71 -6.84
N LYS A 250 -10.11 4.96 -6.42
CA LYS A 250 -11.43 5.57 -6.20
C LYS A 250 -12.32 5.54 -7.45
N TYR A 251 -11.73 5.46 -8.64
CA TYR A 251 -12.43 5.33 -9.93
C TYR A 251 -12.62 3.86 -10.33
N TYR A 252 -12.14 2.90 -9.53
CA TYR A 252 -12.25 1.47 -9.79
C TYR A 252 -13.42 0.88 -9.00
N VAL A 253 -14.49 0.55 -9.70
CA VAL A 253 -15.78 0.12 -9.12
C VAL A 253 -16.20 -1.18 -9.78
N ASN A 254 -16.59 -2.17 -8.98
CA ASN A 254 -17.05 -3.48 -9.47
C ASN A 254 -16.09 -4.13 -10.48
N GLY A 255 -14.79 -4.08 -10.20
CA GLY A 255 -13.77 -4.74 -11.01
C GLY A 255 -13.37 -4.02 -12.31
N LYS A 256 -13.79 -2.77 -12.51
CA LYS A 256 -13.44 -1.96 -13.69
C LYS A 256 -13.37 -0.47 -13.38
N PHE A 257 -12.63 0.27 -14.17
CA PHE A 257 -12.65 1.72 -14.10
C PHE A 257 -13.99 2.25 -14.66
N ASN A 258 -14.59 3.23 -13.97
CA ASN A 258 -15.82 3.90 -14.39
C ASN A 258 -15.59 5.00 -15.44
N ARG A 259 -14.35 5.11 -15.92
CA ARG A 259 -13.90 6.05 -16.97
C ARG A 259 -12.71 5.45 -17.72
N HIS A 260 -12.41 6.00 -18.88
CA HIS A 260 -11.22 5.62 -19.64
C HIS A 260 -9.97 6.13 -18.90
N ILE A 261 -9.01 5.24 -18.63
CA ILE A 261 -7.74 5.54 -17.98
C ILE A 261 -6.60 5.15 -18.91
N ALA A 262 -5.63 6.05 -19.07
CA ALA A 262 -4.42 5.79 -19.83
C ALA A 262 -3.18 6.19 -19.02
N LEU A 263 -2.12 5.41 -19.14
CA LEU A 263 -0.79 5.67 -18.60
C LEU A 263 0.08 6.26 -19.70
N TYR A 264 0.73 7.37 -19.42
CA TYR A 264 1.76 7.98 -20.28
C TYR A 264 3.09 8.01 -19.51
N ILE A 265 4.14 7.47 -20.13
CA ILE A 265 5.47 7.40 -19.51
C ILE A 265 6.38 8.36 -20.24
N ASP A 266 6.86 9.40 -19.54
CA ASP A 266 7.97 10.21 -20.00
C ASP A 266 9.29 9.50 -19.67
N LEU A 267 9.99 9.05 -20.70
CA LEU A 267 11.25 8.30 -20.57
C LEU A 267 12.45 9.22 -20.27
N LYS A 268 12.30 10.53 -20.44
CA LYS A 268 13.36 11.54 -20.28
C LYS A 268 12.83 12.81 -19.58
N PRO A 269 12.28 12.71 -18.36
CA PRO A 269 11.64 13.87 -17.72
C PRO A 269 12.62 15.00 -17.37
N ALA A 270 13.93 14.70 -17.27
CA ALA A 270 14.95 15.68 -16.92
C ALA A 270 15.35 16.63 -18.05
N ILE A 271 14.93 16.35 -19.32
CA ILE A 271 15.26 17.19 -20.47
C ILE A 271 13.99 17.74 -21.11
N SER A 272 14.06 18.97 -21.63
CA SER A 272 12.94 19.60 -22.32
C SER A 272 12.70 18.99 -23.70
N ILE A 273 11.56 19.33 -24.32
CA ILE A 273 11.25 18.92 -25.70
C ILE A 273 12.28 19.52 -26.66
N GLU A 274 12.66 20.79 -26.50
CA GLU A 274 13.60 21.52 -27.32
C GLU A 274 15.00 20.93 -27.22
N GLU A 275 15.43 20.58 -26.01
CA GLU A 275 16.73 19.92 -25.80
C GLU A 275 16.79 18.54 -26.45
N LEU A 276 15.69 17.75 -26.31
CA LEU A 276 15.58 16.44 -26.95
C LEU A 276 15.59 16.55 -28.47
N GLU A 277 14.89 17.52 -29.02
CA GLU A 277 14.88 17.78 -30.47
C GLU A 277 16.27 18.18 -30.98
N SER A 278 16.94 19.11 -30.31
CA SER A 278 18.30 19.54 -30.67
C SER A 278 19.29 18.37 -30.70
N ARG A 279 19.18 17.48 -29.67
CA ARG A 279 20.01 16.27 -29.59
C ARG A 279 19.71 15.30 -30.73
N LEU A 280 18.44 15.02 -31.01
CA LEU A 280 18.04 14.14 -32.12
C LEU A 280 18.52 14.65 -33.46
N LEU A 281 18.41 15.97 -33.74
CA LEU A 281 18.91 16.59 -34.99
C LEU A 281 20.40 16.40 -35.15
N LYS A 282 21.20 16.63 -34.10
CA LYS A 282 22.63 16.40 -34.09
C LYS A 282 22.98 14.95 -34.40
N ASP A 283 22.30 13.99 -33.75
CA ASP A 283 22.57 12.57 -33.90
C ASP A 283 22.10 12.05 -35.27
N PHE A 284 20.97 12.54 -35.82
CA PHE A 284 20.51 12.20 -37.17
C PHE A 284 21.51 12.67 -38.23
N LYS A 285 22.11 13.85 -38.05
CA LYS A 285 23.15 14.35 -38.95
C LYS A 285 24.43 13.51 -38.88
N ALA A 286 24.86 13.17 -37.66
CA ALA A 286 26.07 12.39 -37.44
C ALA A 286 25.95 10.95 -37.94
N LYS A 287 24.73 10.36 -37.86
CA LYS A 287 24.42 8.95 -38.19
C LYS A 287 23.44 8.85 -39.37
N SER A 288 23.61 9.69 -40.40
CA SER A 288 22.63 9.90 -41.46
C SER A 288 22.18 8.63 -42.19
N ASN A 289 23.06 7.66 -42.39
CA ASN A 289 22.80 6.41 -43.11
C ASN A 289 22.43 5.22 -42.17
N VAL A 290 22.32 5.47 -40.88
CA VAL A 290 21.98 4.43 -39.90
C VAL A 290 20.44 4.28 -39.79
N ASP A 291 19.94 3.06 -39.66
CA ASP A 291 18.52 2.83 -39.38
C ASP A 291 18.17 3.39 -38.00
N ILE A 292 16.99 4.01 -37.89
CA ILE A 292 16.54 4.65 -36.63
C ILE A 292 16.56 3.69 -35.44
N LYS A 293 16.17 2.42 -35.63
CA LYS A 293 16.22 1.39 -34.58
C LYS A 293 17.62 1.19 -33.98
N ASN A 294 18.68 1.44 -34.75
CA ASN A 294 20.08 1.28 -34.31
C ASN A 294 20.61 2.53 -33.58
N LEU A 295 19.96 3.68 -33.75
CA LEU A 295 20.26 4.90 -33.01
C LEU A 295 19.54 4.93 -31.64
N MET A 296 18.32 4.44 -31.57
CA MET A 296 17.45 4.55 -30.38
C MET A 296 18.00 3.94 -29.08
N PRO A 297 18.93 2.96 -29.06
CA PRO A 297 19.56 2.49 -27.82
C PRO A 297 20.28 3.59 -27.01
N GLU A 298 20.61 4.72 -27.61
CA GLU A 298 21.20 5.89 -26.92
C GLU A 298 20.15 6.69 -26.10
N TYR A 299 18.88 6.48 -26.41
CA TYR A 299 17.76 7.18 -25.81
C TYR A 299 16.94 6.32 -24.86
N MET A 300 16.85 5.01 -25.08
CA MET A 300 15.98 4.10 -24.33
C MET A 300 16.48 2.66 -24.33
N PRO A 301 16.01 1.80 -23.43
CA PRO A 301 16.25 0.37 -23.48
C PRO A 301 15.76 -0.25 -24.79
N LYS A 302 16.53 -1.21 -25.33
CA LYS A 302 16.25 -1.86 -26.63
C LYS A 302 14.81 -2.39 -26.74
N ALA A 303 14.29 -2.97 -25.65
CA ALA A 303 12.92 -3.52 -25.61
C ALA A 303 11.82 -2.50 -25.89
N LEU A 304 12.03 -1.20 -25.60
CA LEU A 304 11.06 -0.15 -25.86
C LEU A 304 11.10 0.41 -27.30
N ILE A 305 12.14 0.14 -28.05
CA ILE A 305 12.35 0.78 -29.35
C ILE A 305 11.19 0.51 -30.30
N GLU A 306 10.77 -0.74 -30.41
CA GLU A 306 9.63 -1.14 -31.27
C GLU A 306 8.34 -0.42 -30.85
N TYR A 307 8.08 -0.30 -29.54
CA TYR A 307 6.89 0.37 -28.99
C TYR A 307 6.89 1.87 -29.29
N VAL A 308 8.01 2.54 -29.06
CA VAL A 308 8.15 3.99 -29.29
C VAL A 308 8.04 4.31 -30.78
N LEU A 309 8.75 3.55 -31.66
CA LEU A 309 8.70 3.76 -33.11
C LEU A 309 7.32 3.44 -33.68
N LYS A 310 6.64 2.40 -33.18
CA LYS A 310 5.25 2.08 -33.55
C LYS A 310 4.30 3.21 -33.18
N GLN A 311 4.41 3.78 -31.96
CA GLN A 311 3.60 4.92 -31.55
C GLN A 311 3.89 6.16 -32.39
N ALA A 312 5.14 6.39 -32.74
CA ALA A 312 5.56 7.49 -33.62
C ALA A 312 5.23 7.24 -35.11
N ARG A 313 4.72 6.05 -35.48
CA ARG A 313 4.47 5.61 -36.86
C ARG A 313 5.70 5.69 -37.74
N ILE A 314 6.87 5.32 -37.22
CA ILE A 314 8.15 5.31 -37.93
C ILE A 314 8.56 3.86 -38.16
N PRO A 315 8.83 3.44 -39.42
CA PRO A 315 9.38 2.10 -39.72
C PRO A 315 10.74 1.88 -39.04
N LEU A 316 11.00 0.67 -38.57
CA LEU A 316 12.23 0.31 -37.84
C LEU A 316 13.52 0.51 -38.67
N ASP A 317 13.41 0.31 -39.99
CA ASP A 317 14.48 0.41 -40.98
C ASP A 317 14.58 1.79 -41.65
N LYS A 318 13.81 2.78 -41.17
CA LYS A 318 13.88 4.16 -41.68
C LYS A 318 15.26 4.75 -41.40
N LYS A 319 15.93 5.29 -42.42
CA LYS A 319 17.22 5.96 -42.27
C LYS A 319 17.08 7.29 -41.53
N CYS A 320 18.05 7.63 -40.69
CA CYS A 320 18.03 8.84 -39.87
C CYS A 320 17.94 10.12 -40.77
N ASN A 321 18.58 10.15 -41.93
CA ASN A 321 18.50 11.26 -42.90
C ASN A 321 17.11 11.41 -43.57
N SER A 322 16.27 10.39 -43.46
CA SER A 322 14.93 10.39 -44.08
C SER A 322 13.81 10.62 -43.06
N ILE A 323 14.15 10.97 -41.81
CA ILE A 323 13.20 11.37 -40.77
C ILE A 323 12.72 12.77 -41.03
N THR A 324 11.45 12.96 -41.36
CA THR A 324 10.82 14.27 -41.59
C THR A 324 10.63 15.04 -40.28
N THR A 325 10.26 16.30 -40.35
CA THR A 325 9.94 17.13 -39.19
C THR A 325 8.76 16.56 -38.41
N GLU A 326 7.72 16.11 -39.12
CA GLU A 326 6.53 15.49 -38.53
C GLU A 326 6.89 14.18 -37.81
N MET A 327 7.71 13.33 -38.44
CA MET A 327 8.21 12.09 -37.83
C MET A 327 9.03 12.36 -36.57
N ARG A 328 9.89 13.38 -36.60
CA ARG A 328 10.70 13.80 -35.47
C ARG A 328 9.82 14.28 -34.32
N GLY A 329 8.83 15.13 -34.59
CA GLY A 329 7.86 15.57 -33.58
C GLY A 329 7.08 14.39 -32.98
N ALA A 330 6.63 13.44 -33.81
CA ALA A 330 5.96 12.23 -33.33
C ALA A 330 6.88 11.34 -32.46
N LEU A 331 8.16 11.22 -32.81
CA LEU A 331 9.16 10.50 -32.04
C LEU A 331 9.39 11.16 -30.65
N ILE A 332 9.55 12.48 -30.64
CA ILE A 332 9.70 13.25 -29.39
C ILE A 332 8.48 13.04 -28.49
N ASN A 333 7.28 13.17 -29.05
CA ASN A 333 6.04 12.96 -28.32
C ASN A 333 5.94 11.52 -27.77
N ALA A 334 6.40 10.51 -28.52
CA ALA A 334 6.41 9.13 -28.06
C ALA A 334 7.45 8.88 -26.95
N ILE A 335 8.60 9.55 -26.97
CA ILE A 335 9.62 9.50 -25.91
C ILE A 335 9.14 10.20 -24.63
N LYS A 336 8.47 11.35 -24.78
CA LYS A 336 7.95 12.17 -23.67
C LYS A 336 6.61 11.68 -23.14
N GLY A 337 5.93 10.79 -23.86
CA GLY A 337 4.60 10.31 -23.51
C GLY A 337 4.26 8.95 -24.13
N LEU A 338 5.05 7.92 -23.80
CA LEU A 338 4.78 6.55 -24.25
C LEU A 338 3.48 6.05 -23.61
N LYS A 339 2.45 5.86 -24.43
CA LYS A 339 1.09 5.58 -24.00
C LYS A 339 0.81 4.09 -23.85
N PHE A 340 0.16 3.71 -22.75
CA PHE A 340 -0.44 2.39 -22.52
C PHE A 340 -1.88 2.55 -22.05
N ASN A 341 -2.80 1.78 -22.63
CA ASN A 341 -4.19 1.74 -22.19
C ASN A 341 -4.33 0.84 -20.97
N ILE A 342 -4.88 1.36 -19.89
CA ILE A 342 -5.12 0.62 -18.66
C ILE A 342 -6.46 -0.09 -18.76
N LEU A 343 -6.46 -1.40 -18.50
CA LEU A 343 -7.67 -2.25 -18.50
C LEU A 343 -8.25 -2.40 -17.09
N GLY A 344 -7.43 -2.34 -16.06
CA GLY A 344 -7.83 -2.55 -14.68
C GLY A 344 -6.68 -2.47 -13.71
N ILE A 345 -6.99 -2.82 -12.48
CA ILE A 345 -6.02 -3.05 -11.40
C ILE A 345 -5.89 -4.55 -11.21
N ASP A 346 -4.72 -5.03 -10.85
CA ASP A 346 -4.51 -6.45 -10.54
C ASP A 346 -5.37 -6.89 -9.34
N LYS A 347 -5.53 -8.21 -9.14
CA LYS A 347 -6.44 -8.79 -8.15
C LYS A 347 -6.18 -8.25 -6.75
N ILE A 348 -7.25 -8.05 -5.98
CA ILE A 348 -7.16 -7.52 -4.61
C ILE A 348 -6.38 -8.44 -3.67
N GLU A 349 -6.40 -9.75 -3.94
CA GLU A 349 -5.67 -10.77 -3.19
C GLU A 349 -4.15 -10.60 -3.30
N SER A 350 -3.65 -10.00 -4.40
CA SER A 350 -2.24 -9.70 -4.63
C SER A 350 -1.86 -8.26 -4.23
N ALA A 351 -2.82 -7.43 -3.88
CA ALA A 351 -2.58 -6.05 -3.46
C ALA A 351 -1.77 -5.99 -2.15
N ILE A 352 -0.91 -5.00 -2.00
CA ILE A 352 -0.15 -4.83 -0.74
C ILE A 352 -1.09 -4.50 0.40
N ILE A 353 -2.11 -3.68 0.15
CA ILE A 353 -3.12 -3.27 1.12
C ILE A 353 -4.53 -3.34 0.51
N THR A 354 -5.52 -3.34 1.39
CA THR A 354 -6.93 -3.11 1.05
C THR A 354 -7.23 -1.63 1.24
N SER A 355 -7.71 -0.94 0.22
CA SER A 355 -8.35 0.38 0.32
C SER A 355 -9.85 0.22 0.54
N GLY A 356 -10.45 1.08 1.34
CA GLY A 356 -11.82 0.90 1.85
C GLY A 356 -11.81 0.17 3.19
N GLY A 357 -12.97 -0.07 3.77
CA GLY A 357 -13.09 -0.71 5.08
C GLY A 357 -14.24 -0.17 5.90
N VAL A 358 -14.19 -0.32 7.22
CA VAL A 358 -15.16 0.25 8.14
C VAL A 358 -15.14 1.77 8.01
N ASP A 359 -16.30 2.37 7.70
CA ASP A 359 -16.41 3.82 7.49
C ASP A 359 -15.97 4.58 8.75
N VAL A 360 -14.87 5.30 8.63
CA VAL A 360 -14.27 6.04 9.76
C VAL A 360 -15.16 7.17 10.31
N LYS A 361 -16.19 7.59 9.58
CA LYS A 361 -17.20 8.53 10.08
C LYS A 361 -18.00 7.93 11.25
N GLU A 362 -18.09 6.62 11.32
CA GLU A 362 -18.79 5.86 12.34
C GLU A 362 -17.89 5.40 13.50
N ILE A 363 -16.61 5.78 13.44
CA ILE A 363 -15.60 5.47 14.45
C ILE A 363 -15.13 6.78 15.10
N ASN A 364 -14.89 6.76 16.40
CA ASN A 364 -14.35 7.90 17.11
C ASN A 364 -12.82 8.00 16.85
N PRO A 365 -12.32 9.10 16.25
CA PRO A 365 -10.90 9.22 15.88
C PRO A 365 -9.96 9.36 17.08
N LYS A 366 -10.48 9.58 18.30
CA LYS A 366 -9.65 9.73 19.50
C LYS A 366 -9.31 8.41 20.19
N ASP A 367 -10.23 7.44 20.13
CA ASP A 367 -10.13 6.17 20.86
C ASP A 367 -10.41 4.93 20.00
N MET A 368 -10.73 5.12 18.70
CA MET A 368 -11.06 4.05 17.77
C MET A 368 -12.31 3.23 18.13
N GLN A 369 -13.13 3.69 19.09
CA GLN A 369 -14.38 3.04 19.46
C GLN A 369 -15.46 3.26 18.40
N SER A 370 -16.27 2.22 18.18
CA SER A 370 -17.51 2.33 17.42
C SER A 370 -18.45 3.36 18.02
N LYS A 371 -19.00 4.25 17.19
CA LYS A 371 -20.07 5.18 17.60
C LYS A 371 -21.44 4.50 17.67
N LYS A 372 -21.56 3.28 17.17
CA LYS A 372 -22.82 2.51 17.12
C LYS A 372 -22.92 1.48 18.23
N VAL A 373 -21.80 0.86 18.60
CA VAL A 373 -21.77 -0.20 19.58
C VAL A 373 -20.71 0.13 20.64
N PRO A 374 -21.11 0.38 21.88
CA PRO A 374 -20.16 0.58 22.97
C PRO A 374 -19.24 -0.62 23.14
N ASN A 375 -18.03 -0.41 23.66
CA ASN A 375 -17.05 -1.45 23.96
C ASN A 375 -16.50 -2.22 22.75
N LEU A 376 -16.84 -1.81 21.52
CA LEU A 376 -16.32 -2.35 20.27
C LEU A 376 -15.36 -1.34 19.63
N TYR A 377 -14.14 -1.80 19.32
CA TYR A 377 -13.06 -0.98 18.75
C TYR A 377 -12.60 -1.58 17.44
N PHE A 378 -12.24 -0.70 16.48
CA PHE A 378 -11.65 -1.12 15.20
C PHE A 378 -10.28 -0.46 15.03
N ILE A 379 -9.23 -1.25 14.75
CA ILE A 379 -7.85 -0.79 14.67
C ILE A 379 -7.10 -1.37 13.47
N GLY A 380 -6.19 -0.62 12.92
CA GLY A 380 -5.38 -1.03 11.75
C GLY A 380 -6.16 -1.04 10.45
N GLU A 381 -5.76 -1.92 9.53
CA GLU A 381 -6.21 -1.95 8.13
C GLU A 381 -7.69 -2.35 7.93
N VAL A 382 -8.40 -2.72 8.98
CA VAL A 382 -9.87 -2.93 8.92
C VAL A 382 -10.63 -1.61 8.75
N LEU A 383 -10.02 -0.48 9.12
CA LEU A 383 -10.55 0.87 8.95
C LEU A 383 -10.40 1.36 7.51
N ASP A 384 -11.33 2.20 7.04
CA ASP A 384 -11.19 2.92 5.77
C ASP A 384 -10.17 4.05 5.90
N VAL A 385 -8.91 3.68 6.13
CA VAL A 385 -7.76 4.58 6.14
C VAL A 385 -6.54 3.85 5.60
N ASP A 386 -5.94 4.37 4.54
CA ASP A 386 -4.79 3.79 3.87
C ASP A 386 -3.81 4.84 3.37
N ALA A 387 -2.57 4.43 3.21
CA ALA A 387 -1.47 5.29 2.84
C ALA A 387 -0.62 4.69 1.72
N LEU A 388 0.25 5.52 1.12
CA LEU A 388 1.22 5.12 0.12
C LEU A 388 2.27 4.15 0.69
N THR A 389 3.14 3.65 -0.21
CA THR A 389 4.30 2.84 0.19
C THR A 389 5.28 3.69 1.01
N GLY A 390 6.00 3.06 1.94
CA GLY A 390 7.04 3.78 2.70
C GLY A 390 7.06 3.52 4.20
N GLY A 391 6.25 2.58 4.72
CA GLY A 391 6.11 2.30 6.15
C GLY A 391 4.86 2.93 6.78
N PHE A 392 4.16 3.80 6.04
CA PHE A 392 3.02 4.57 6.55
C PHE A 392 1.84 3.70 7.01
N ASN A 393 1.53 2.59 6.31
CA ASN A 393 0.41 1.70 6.68
C ASN A 393 0.68 0.92 7.98
N ILE A 394 1.93 0.53 8.26
CA ILE A 394 2.29 -0.08 9.54
C ILE A 394 2.24 0.97 10.64
N GLN A 395 2.74 2.19 10.38
CA GLN A 395 2.63 3.30 11.32
C GLN A 395 1.15 3.58 11.68
N LEU A 396 0.26 3.67 10.70
CA LEU A 396 -1.19 3.82 10.94
C LEU A 396 -1.74 2.70 11.81
N ALA A 397 -1.34 1.45 11.54
CA ALA A 397 -1.78 0.29 12.32
C ALA A 397 -1.35 0.39 13.80
N LEU A 398 -0.10 0.81 14.06
CA LEU A 398 0.42 0.99 15.41
C LEU A 398 -0.21 2.21 16.10
N SER A 399 -0.34 3.33 15.40
CA SER A 399 -0.92 4.56 15.97
C SER A 399 -2.39 4.40 16.33
N THR A 400 -3.19 3.71 15.51
CA THR A 400 -4.59 3.42 15.82
C THR A 400 -4.72 2.44 16.99
N ALA A 401 -3.83 1.45 17.07
CA ALA A 401 -3.75 0.53 18.20
C ALA A 401 -3.41 1.26 19.52
N TYR A 402 -2.44 2.18 19.46
CA TYR A 402 -2.07 3.02 20.60
C TYR A 402 -3.23 3.89 21.06
N ALA A 403 -3.90 4.58 20.12
CA ALA A 403 -5.02 5.45 20.43
C ALA A 403 -6.16 4.68 21.12
N ALA A 404 -6.46 3.46 20.67
CA ALA A 404 -7.45 2.59 21.27
C ALA A 404 -7.04 2.12 22.68
N ALA A 405 -5.84 1.57 22.83
CA ALA A 405 -5.38 1.00 24.10
C ALA A 405 -5.20 2.06 25.20
N LYS A 406 -4.78 3.27 24.86
CA LYS A 406 -4.56 4.36 25.82
C LYS A 406 -5.82 5.16 26.19
N SER A 407 -6.99 4.78 25.65
CA SER A 407 -8.28 5.40 25.96
C SER A 407 -9.05 4.67 27.06
N ILE A 408 -8.51 3.57 27.55
CA ILE A 408 -9.18 2.67 28.53
C ILE A 408 -8.55 2.73 29.92
#